data_8189ab0b1c8b7c80b9a30f65c53b498e
#
_entry.id   8189ab0b1c8b7c80b9a30f65c53b498e
#
_cell.length_a   1.000
_cell.length_b   1.000
_cell.length_c   1.000
_cell.angle_alpha   90.00
_cell.angle_beta   90.00
_cell.angle_gamma   90.00
#
_symmetry.space_group_name_H-M   'P 1'
#
loop_
_entity.id
_entity.type
_entity.pdbx_description
1 polymer ?
#
loop_
_entity_poly.entity_id
_entity_poly.type
_entity_poly.pdbx_seq_one_letter_code
_entity_poly.pdbx_strand_id
1 'polypeptide(L)'
;MVAEGLIKELIRGRYLPNDYYPESLIPAVGGIIEKYRLILRARESLPTNDDFAWITRIASAEIEEFFAPPERDDALSSLMLANIQKAILLSDPALSESQAAIQLKIAIYENLLKLDQALLEFNLFELFYPDWKTAGKEHVSEVAANLPQIQQAITSTLNYQLSGSLSARVSRYTTPFVLLRDALLKEGAAIFREKLVFAQAVAHSYARRLAKEKERLATAATRALIYVFLTKAVLSFAFEIPAEQFIYGGIREIPFLINFIFPPLLIFLLTLSIKLPGRENEERVVSAAREAVYGDGKVFSEQNRVEIKKRGPGLAITLFTIYLAAFILIFGGVSYGLTKLGFTPFGIGLFFFYTSIVTYFGLKVRESSRELVMVGGKETLANLVFDFVALPFLKVGSIVSAGLARFNVLGLIATLLVEAPLQTVIEVLEEWVSFAREKKEELY
;
A
#
# COMPACT_ATOMS: atom_id res chain seq x y z
N MET A 1 1.01 17.29 -31.44
CA MET A 1 -0.13 16.34 -31.44
C MET A 1 -0.08 15.35 -30.26
N VAL A 2 0.96 14.49 -30.09
CA VAL A 2 0.99 13.50 -28.99
C VAL A 2 1.03 14.16 -27.61
N ALA A 3 1.96 15.10 -27.38
CA ALA A 3 2.10 15.84 -26.11
C ALA A 3 0.84 16.64 -25.75
N GLU A 4 0.24 17.29 -26.72
CA GLU A 4 -1.02 18.03 -26.53
C GLU A 4 -2.17 17.09 -26.15
N GLY A 5 -2.29 15.94 -26.83
CA GLY A 5 -3.28 14.91 -26.49
C GLY A 5 -3.08 14.39 -25.07
N LEU A 6 -1.84 14.11 -24.67
CA LEU A 6 -1.51 13.66 -23.31
C LEU A 6 -1.91 14.70 -22.25
N ILE A 7 -1.54 15.97 -22.44
CA ILE A 7 -1.88 17.05 -21.49
C ILE A 7 -3.40 17.20 -21.38
N LYS A 8 -4.14 17.16 -22.49
CA LYS A 8 -5.61 17.20 -22.47
C LYS A 8 -6.23 16.04 -21.70
N GLU A 9 -5.68 14.81 -21.85
CA GLU A 9 -6.16 13.65 -21.09
C GLU A 9 -5.82 13.78 -19.60
N LEU A 10 -4.64 14.30 -19.24
CA LEU A 10 -4.27 14.55 -17.83
C LEU A 10 -5.19 15.60 -17.18
N ILE A 11 -5.57 16.65 -17.92
CA ILE A 11 -6.55 17.65 -17.44
C ILE A 11 -7.94 17.01 -17.31
N ARG A 12 -8.40 16.25 -18.32
CA ARG A 12 -9.67 15.54 -18.29
C ARG A 12 -9.75 14.54 -17.13
N GLY A 13 -8.66 13.83 -16.87
CA GLY A 13 -8.52 12.93 -15.73
C GLY A 13 -8.36 13.63 -14.38
N ARG A 14 -8.32 14.98 -14.35
CA ARG A 14 -8.09 15.80 -13.15
C ARG A 14 -6.74 15.56 -12.47
N TYR A 15 -5.75 15.07 -13.20
CA TYR A 15 -4.35 14.99 -12.73
C TYR A 15 -3.69 16.36 -12.82
N LEU A 16 -4.02 17.16 -13.83
CA LEU A 16 -3.58 18.55 -13.95
C LEU A 16 -4.79 19.49 -13.82
N PRO A 17 -4.62 20.65 -13.13
CA PRO A 17 -5.65 21.67 -13.05
C PRO A 17 -5.85 22.32 -14.41
N ASN A 18 -7.13 22.62 -14.75
CA ASN A 18 -7.47 23.34 -15.98
C ASN A 18 -6.97 24.79 -15.90
N ASP A 19 -6.56 25.35 -17.02
CA ASP A 19 -6.13 26.77 -17.18
C ASP A 19 -4.95 27.19 -16.28
N TYR A 20 -4.20 26.25 -15.72
CA TYR A 20 -3.04 26.52 -14.86
C TYR A 20 -1.71 26.51 -15.63
N TYR A 21 -1.57 25.58 -16.56
CA TYR A 21 -0.34 25.42 -17.32
C TYR A 21 -0.47 26.06 -18.71
N PRO A 22 0.47 26.94 -19.11
CA PRO A 22 0.43 27.58 -20.42
C PRO A 22 0.74 26.57 -21.55
N GLU A 23 0.12 26.79 -22.71
CA GLU A 23 0.34 25.95 -23.91
C GLU A 23 1.82 25.92 -24.37
N SER A 24 2.62 26.91 -23.97
CA SER A 24 4.06 26.96 -24.25
C SER A 24 4.85 25.77 -23.65
N LEU A 25 4.26 25.01 -22.74
CA LEU A 25 4.88 23.78 -22.18
C LEU A 25 4.70 22.54 -23.07
N ILE A 26 3.79 22.57 -24.04
CA ILE A 26 3.55 21.44 -24.95
C ILE A 26 4.83 21.02 -25.70
N PRO A 27 5.66 21.93 -26.25
CA PRO A 27 6.92 21.55 -26.88
C PRO A 27 7.92 20.88 -25.92
N ALA A 28 7.98 21.31 -24.66
CA ALA A 28 8.86 20.72 -23.66
C ALA A 28 8.45 19.26 -23.34
N VAL A 29 7.17 19.01 -23.10
CA VAL A 29 6.64 17.64 -22.93
C VAL A 29 6.87 16.81 -24.21
N GLY A 30 6.71 17.41 -25.37
CA GLY A 30 7.02 16.80 -26.67
C GLY A 30 8.49 16.39 -26.78
N GLY A 31 9.41 17.20 -26.27
CA GLY A 31 10.85 16.91 -26.19
C GLY A 31 11.15 15.71 -25.29
N ILE A 32 10.50 15.62 -24.13
CA ILE A 32 10.62 14.47 -23.23
C ILE A 32 10.17 13.20 -23.97
N ILE A 33 8.97 13.19 -24.54
CA ILE A 33 8.44 12.03 -25.27
C ILE A 33 9.37 11.60 -26.41
N GLU A 34 9.88 12.57 -27.20
CA GLU A 34 10.76 12.26 -28.32
C GLU A 34 12.11 11.67 -27.84
N LYS A 35 12.66 12.17 -26.73
CA LYS A 35 13.88 11.63 -26.11
C LYS A 35 13.74 10.12 -25.84
N TYR A 36 12.67 9.69 -25.23
CA TYR A 36 12.43 8.27 -24.94
C TYR A 36 12.10 7.45 -26.20
N ARG A 37 11.43 8.05 -27.16
CA ARG A 37 11.21 7.43 -28.47
C ARG A 37 12.51 7.18 -29.24
N LEU A 38 13.47 8.08 -29.09
CA LEU A 38 14.81 7.92 -29.71
C LEU A 38 15.58 6.77 -29.09
N ILE A 39 15.45 6.49 -27.76
CA ILE A 39 16.06 5.31 -27.14
C ILE A 39 15.58 4.04 -27.83
N LEU A 40 14.28 3.88 -28.01
CA LEU A 40 13.70 2.69 -28.65
C LEU A 40 14.14 2.53 -30.11
N ARG A 41 14.38 3.65 -30.83
CA ARG A 41 14.82 3.63 -32.23
C ARG A 41 16.33 3.41 -32.40
N ALA A 42 17.13 3.86 -31.44
CA ALA A 42 18.59 3.78 -31.47
C ALA A 42 19.12 2.39 -31.06
N ARG A 43 18.26 1.48 -30.63
CA ARG A 43 18.65 0.11 -30.28
C ARG A 43 19.05 -0.70 -31.52
N GLU A 44 20.09 -1.50 -31.37
CA GLU A 44 20.52 -2.47 -32.39
C GLU A 44 19.56 -3.66 -32.52
N SER A 45 18.89 -4.06 -31.41
CA SER A 45 17.89 -5.12 -31.36
C SER A 45 16.45 -4.58 -31.36
N LEU A 46 15.51 -5.36 -31.88
CA LEU A 46 14.09 -5.00 -31.82
C LEU A 46 13.64 -4.88 -30.36
N PRO A 47 12.99 -3.75 -29.98
CA PRO A 47 12.47 -3.58 -28.62
C PRO A 47 11.44 -4.64 -28.25
N THR A 48 11.54 -5.17 -27.04
CA THR A 48 10.57 -6.11 -26.47
C THR A 48 9.38 -5.34 -25.85
N ASN A 49 8.29 -6.06 -25.53
CA ASN A 49 7.17 -5.48 -24.79
C ASN A 49 7.60 -4.95 -23.40
N ASP A 50 8.57 -5.61 -22.77
CA ASP A 50 9.11 -5.17 -21.47
C ASP A 50 9.92 -3.88 -21.61
N ASP A 51 10.65 -3.71 -22.69
CA ASP A 51 11.35 -2.45 -22.99
C ASP A 51 10.36 -1.29 -23.18
N PHE A 52 9.30 -1.52 -23.96
CA PHE A 52 8.25 -0.51 -24.13
C PHE A 52 7.58 -0.14 -22.81
N ALA A 53 7.24 -1.13 -21.99
CA ALA A 53 6.62 -0.92 -20.70
C ALA A 53 7.54 -0.13 -19.76
N TRP A 54 8.83 -0.49 -19.70
CA TRP A 54 9.81 0.18 -18.86
C TRP A 54 10.06 1.62 -19.32
N ILE A 55 10.33 1.85 -20.61
CA ILE A 55 10.53 3.20 -21.18
C ILE A 55 9.30 4.09 -20.95
N THR A 56 8.09 3.54 -21.09
CA THR A 56 6.86 4.29 -20.83
C THR A 56 6.77 4.70 -19.36
N ARG A 57 7.12 3.82 -18.41
CA ARG A 57 7.12 4.15 -16.98
C ARG A 57 8.10 5.28 -16.66
N ILE A 58 9.35 5.18 -17.15
CA ILE A 58 10.38 6.20 -16.92
C ILE A 58 9.99 7.54 -17.55
N ALA A 59 9.46 7.53 -18.78
CA ALA A 59 8.98 8.73 -19.45
C ALA A 59 7.82 9.39 -18.70
N SER A 60 6.89 8.58 -18.17
CA SER A 60 5.77 9.08 -17.36
C SER A 60 6.25 9.72 -16.06
N ALA A 61 7.24 9.13 -15.39
CA ALA A 61 7.83 9.70 -14.18
C ALA A 61 8.56 11.02 -14.45
N GLU A 62 9.34 11.14 -15.55
CA GLU A 62 9.95 12.41 -15.93
C GLU A 62 8.92 13.50 -16.25
N ILE A 63 7.81 13.13 -16.93
CA ILE A 63 6.72 14.07 -17.21
C ILE A 63 6.00 14.48 -15.91
N GLU A 64 5.82 13.56 -14.96
CA GLU A 64 5.25 13.88 -13.66
C GLU A 64 6.14 14.86 -12.89
N GLU A 65 7.46 14.63 -12.82
CA GLU A 65 8.38 15.57 -12.19
C GLU A 65 8.49 16.91 -12.92
N PHE A 66 8.27 16.94 -14.24
CA PHE A 66 8.21 18.18 -15.00
C PHE A 66 7.05 19.07 -14.55
N PHE A 67 5.88 18.48 -14.25
CA PHE A 67 4.71 19.23 -13.77
C PHE A 67 4.70 19.44 -12.25
N ALA A 68 5.34 18.54 -11.51
CA ALA A 68 5.46 18.58 -10.05
C ALA A 68 6.94 18.43 -9.64
N PRO A 69 7.73 19.50 -9.74
CA PRO A 69 9.16 19.46 -9.44
C PRO A 69 9.46 18.97 -8.02
N PRO A 70 10.43 18.03 -7.86
CA PRO A 70 10.65 17.30 -6.61
C PRO A 70 11.49 18.05 -5.57
N GLU A 71 11.92 19.31 -5.78
CA GLU A 71 12.94 19.98 -4.95
C GLU A 71 12.59 20.00 -3.44
N ARG A 72 11.30 20.13 -3.08
CA ARG A 72 10.87 20.10 -1.69
C ARG A 72 10.94 18.70 -1.10
N ASP A 73 10.54 17.71 -1.87
CA ASP A 73 10.55 16.31 -1.47
C ASP A 73 11.98 15.78 -1.41
N ASP A 74 12.85 16.22 -2.31
CA ASP A 74 14.29 15.93 -2.28
C ASP A 74 14.98 16.54 -1.06
N ALA A 75 14.67 17.79 -0.72
CA ALA A 75 15.20 18.43 0.48
C ALA A 75 14.74 17.69 1.75
N LEU A 76 13.47 17.29 1.81
CA LEU A 76 12.91 16.57 2.94
C LEU A 76 13.49 15.15 3.07
N SER A 77 13.63 14.43 1.96
CA SER A 77 14.22 13.09 1.92
C SER A 77 15.70 13.12 2.30
N SER A 78 16.44 14.12 1.83
CA SER A 78 17.85 14.34 2.18
C SER A 78 18.03 14.66 3.67
N LEU A 79 17.16 15.51 4.24
CA LEU A 79 17.14 15.79 5.67
C LEU A 79 16.85 14.50 6.48
N MET A 80 15.90 13.71 6.04
CA MET A 80 15.60 12.43 6.68
C MET A 80 16.78 11.47 6.59
N LEU A 81 17.41 11.33 5.41
CA LEU A 81 18.57 10.46 5.20
C LEU A 81 19.72 10.84 6.13
N ALA A 82 20.09 12.11 6.22
CA ALA A 82 21.16 12.61 7.09
C ALA A 82 20.95 12.29 8.57
N ASN A 83 19.69 12.21 9.01
CA ASN A 83 19.34 11.87 10.38
C ASN A 83 19.28 10.34 10.59
N ILE A 84 18.61 9.60 9.73
CA ILE A 84 18.40 8.16 9.96
C ILE A 84 19.65 7.32 9.72
N GLN A 85 20.61 7.76 8.93
CA GLN A 85 21.91 7.09 8.76
C GLN A 85 22.65 6.89 10.10
N LYS A 86 22.39 7.77 11.07
CA LYS A 86 22.94 7.64 12.43
C LYS A 86 22.22 6.55 13.25
N ALA A 87 20.93 6.37 13.00
CA ALA A 87 20.05 5.47 13.75
C ALA A 87 19.91 4.08 13.13
N ILE A 88 20.17 3.92 11.84
CA ILE A 88 20.05 2.66 11.10
C ILE A 88 21.38 2.31 10.44
N LEU A 89 21.88 1.12 10.74
CA LEU A 89 23.04 0.53 10.05
C LEU A 89 22.56 -0.66 9.21
N LEU A 90 22.75 -0.58 7.90
CA LEU A 90 22.58 -1.73 7.00
C LEU A 90 23.93 -2.45 6.90
N SER A 91 24.02 -3.61 7.55
CA SER A 91 25.24 -4.42 7.63
C SER A 91 25.10 -5.62 6.70
N ASP A 92 25.45 -5.43 5.42
CA ASP A 92 25.55 -6.50 4.43
C ASP A 92 26.92 -6.43 3.74
N PRO A 93 27.78 -7.46 3.91
CA PRO A 93 29.10 -7.51 3.31
C PRO A 93 29.08 -7.46 1.77
N ALA A 94 27.92 -7.74 1.15
CA ALA A 94 27.75 -7.71 -0.30
C ALA A 94 27.52 -6.29 -0.85
N LEU A 95 27.27 -5.29 0.02
CA LEU A 95 27.02 -3.92 -0.38
C LEU A 95 28.20 -3.00 -0.02
N SER A 96 28.54 -2.11 -0.93
CA SER A 96 29.38 -0.95 -0.60
C SER A 96 28.60 0.05 0.26
N GLU A 97 29.30 0.97 0.90
CA GLU A 97 28.69 2.02 1.70
C GLU A 97 27.72 2.90 0.87
N SER A 98 28.11 3.20 -0.38
CA SER A 98 27.26 3.94 -1.31
C SER A 98 25.98 3.18 -1.69
N GLN A 99 26.09 1.87 -1.92
CA GLN A 99 24.92 1.02 -2.19
C GLN A 99 24.00 0.91 -0.97
N ALA A 100 24.55 0.82 0.23
CA ALA A 100 23.75 0.83 1.47
C ALA A 100 23.00 2.17 1.64
N ALA A 101 23.62 3.30 1.30
CA ALA A 101 22.96 4.61 1.31
C ALA A 101 21.84 4.70 0.27
N ILE A 102 22.01 4.11 -0.91
CA ILE A 102 20.96 4.02 -1.94
C ILE A 102 19.77 3.21 -1.42
N GLN A 103 20.02 2.07 -0.76
CA GLN A 103 18.94 1.26 -0.17
C GLN A 103 18.16 2.04 0.90
N LEU A 104 18.84 2.81 1.75
CA LEU A 104 18.19 3.70 2.72
C LEU A 104 17.36 4.78 2.01
N LYS A 105 17.88 5.39 0.94
CA LYS A 105 17.17 6.40 0.15
C LYS A 105 15.90 5.82 -0.49
N ILE A 106 15.96 4.62 -1.07
CA ILE A 106 14.79 3.91 -1.60
C ILE A 106 13.74 3.70 -0.50
N ALA A 107 14.14 3.19 0.67
CA ALA A 107 13.23 2.98 1.77
C ALA A 107 12.59 4.30 2.28
N ILE A 108 13.32 5.43 2.21
CA ILE A 108 12.76 6.76 2.50
C ILE A 108 11.72 7.14 1.44
N TYR A 109 12.04 7.00 0.16
CA TYR A 109 11.14 7.31 -0.93
C TYR A 109 9.83 6.53 -0.84
N GLU A 110 9.90 5.22 -0.56
CA GLU A 110 8.72 4.37 -0.35
C GLU A 110 7.87 4.79 0.86
N ASN A 111 8.50 5.16 1.97
CA ASN A 111 7.77 5.40 3.22
C ASN A 111 7.39 6.86 3.46
N LEU A 112 8.25 7.82 3.12
CA LEU A 112 8.04 9.25 3.36
C LEU A 112 7.27 9.89 2.20
N LEU A 113 7.71 9.65 0.96
CA LEU A 113 7.14 10.27 -0.23
C LEU A 113 6.04 9.42 -0.85
N LYS A 114 6.00 8.12 -0.53
CA LYS A 114 5.06 7.13 -1.11
C LYS A 114 5.19 7.04 -2.64
N LEU A 115 6.41 7.17 -3.15
CA LEU A 115 6.67 7.06 -4.58
C LEU A 115 6.24 5.68 -5.09
N ASP A 116 5.65 5.66 -6.26
CA ASP A 116 5.34 4.43 -6.97
C ASP A 116 6.58 3.83 -7.66
N GLN A 117 6.40 2.68 -8.30
CA GLN A 117 7.50 2.00 -8.96
C GLN A 117 8.11 2.84 -10.09
N ALA A 118 7.30 3.60 -10.83
CA ALA A 118 7.79 4.39 -11.96
C ALA A 118 8.74 5.51 -11.50
N LEU A 119 8.34 6.24 -10.46
CA LEU A 119 9.16 7.30 -9.86
C LEU A 119 10.40 6.73 -9.17
N LEU A 120 10.31 5.57 -8.51
CA LEU A 120 11.48 4.90 -7.92
C LEU A 120 12.48 4.46 -8.99
N GLU A 121 12.01 3.85 -10.08
CA GLU A 121 12.85 3.45 -11.22
C GLU A 121 13.51 4.69 -11.87
N PHE A 122 12.76 5.79 -12.04
CA PHE A 122 13.28 7.03 -12.61
C PHE A 122 14.32 7.70 -11.72
N ASN A 123 14.05 7.81 -10.42
CA ASN A 123 15.02 8.37 -9.46
C ASN A 123 16.30 7.54 -9.38
N LEU A 124 16.24 6.21 -9.49
CA LEU A 124 17.42 5.35 -9.59
C LEU A 124 18.14 5.54 -10.93
N PHE A 125 17.40 5.71 -12.01
CA PHE A 125 17.96 5.98 -13.32
C PHE A 125 18.74 7.30 -13.33
N GLU A 126 18.22 8.37 -12.72
CA GLU A 126 18.93 9.65 -12.58
C GLU A 126 20.20 9.56 -11.72
N LEU A 127 20.30 8.60 -10.78
CA LEU A 127 21.56 8.35 -10.07
C LEU A 127 22.68 7.82 -10.99
N PHE A 128 22.33 7.07 -12.04
CA PHE A 128 23.30 6.61 -13.06
C PHE A 128 23.55 7.68 -14.13
N TYR A 129 22.53 8.51 -14.42
CA TYR A 129 22.57 9.56 -15.45
C TYR A 129 22.06 10.90 -14.89
N PRO A 130 22.89 11.62 -14.07
CA PRO A 130 22.46 12.85 -13.38
C PRO A 130 21.97 13.96 -14.31
N ASP A 131 22.57 14.04 -15.53
CA ASP A 131 22.24 15.07 -16.52
C ASP A 131 21.13 14.63 -17.50
N TRP A 132 20.38 13.57 -17.16
CA TRP A 132 19.39 12.99 -18.06
C TRP A 132 18.29 13.94 -18.50
N LYS A 133 17.83 14.83 -17.64
CA LYS A 133 16.77 15.82 -17.98
C LYS A 133 17.21 16.75 -19.12
N THR A 134 18.52 17.03 -19.22
CA THR A 134 19.13 17.87 -20.27
C THR A 134 19.89 17.05 -21.32
N ALA A 135 19.73 15.73 -21.33
CA ALA A 135 20.49 14.81 -22.16
C ALA A 135 20.32 15.09 -23.66
N GLY A 136 21.44 15.20 -24.36
CA GLY A 136 21.52 15.28 -25.81
C GLY A 136 21.51 13.90 -26.50
N LYS A 137 21.63 13.90 -27.84
CA LYS A 137 21.56 12.68 -28.65
C LYS A 137 22.61 11.62 -28.27
N GLU A 138 23.80 12.05 -27.85
CA GLU A 138 24.89 11.13 -27.46
C GLU A 138 24.51 10.31 -26.23
N HIS A 139 24.02 10.95 -25.16
CA HIS A 139 23.54 10.28 -23.95
C HIS A 139 22.35 9.35 -24.24
N VAL A 140 21.46 9.76 -25.14
CA VAL A 140 20.32 8.91 -25.56
C VAL A 140 20.81 7.64 -26.25
N SER A 141 21.84 7.74 -27.11
CA SER A 141 22.44 6.59 -27.80
C SER A 141 23.18 5.67 -26.81
N GLU A 142 23.89 6.22 -25.83
CA GLU A 142 24.54 5.47 -24.76
C GLU A 142 23.54 4.68 -23.93
N VAL A 143 22.44 5.32 -23.50
CA VAL A 143 21.38 4.67 -22.76
C VAL A 143 20.71 3.57 -23.61
N ALA A 144 20.48 3.82 -24.90
CA ALA A 144 19.91 2.83 -25.81
C ALA A 144 20.78 1.57 -25.93
N ALA A 145 22.10 1.74 -26.03
CA ALA A 145 23.06 0.63 -26.11
C ALA A 145 23.12 -0.18 -24.80
N ASN A 146 22.99 0.47 -23.66
CA ASN A 146 23.13 -0.14 -22.32
C ASN A 146 21.78 -0.45 -21.64
N LEU A 147 20.66 -0.31 -22.34
CA LEU A 147 19.33 -0.39 -21.76
C LEU A 147 19.08 -1.69 -20.95
N PRO A 148 19.42 -2.90 -21.42
CA PRO A 148 19.21 -4.12 -20.63
C PRO A 148 20.01 -4.14 -19.32
N GLN A 149 21.25 -3.65 -19.35
CA GLN A 149 22.12 -3.56 -18.16
C GLN A 149 21.55 -2.58 -17.14
N ILE A 150 21.08 -1.43 -17.61
CA ILE A 150 20.44 -0.40 -16.77
C ILE A 150 19.18 -0.97 -16.10
N GLN A 151 18.31 -1.61 -16.88
CA GLN A 151 17.08 -2.24 -16.35
C GLN A 151 17.43 -3.31 -15.31
N GLN A 152 18.42 -4.15 -15.58
CA GLN A 152 18.86 -5.17 -14.64
C GLN A 152 19.42 -4.57 -13.36
N ALA A 153 20.25 -3.53 -13.45
CA ALA A 153 20.82 -2.85 -12.31
C ALA A 153 19.75 -2.19 -11.42
N ILE A 154 18.79 -1.50 -12.02
CA ILE A 154 17.66 -0.88 -11.29
C ILE A 154 16.78 -1.96 -10.64
N THR A 155 16.40 -2.99 -11.40
CA THR A 155 15.56 -4.09 -10.91
C THR A 155 16.24 -4.84 -9.75
N SER A 156 17.52 -5.13 -9.86
CA SER A 156 18.28 -5.80 -8.79
C SER A 156 18.40 -4.93 -7.53
N THR A 157 18.52 -3.62 -7.72
CA THR A 157 18.59 -2.65 -6.61
C THR A 157 17.25 -2.56 -5.89
N LEU A 158 16.12 -2.51 -6.61
CA LEU A 158 14.78 -2.49 -6.02
C LEU A 158 14.41 -3.82 -5.35
N ASN A 159 14.82 -4.95 -5.93
CA ASN A 159 14.55 -6.30 -5.39
C ASN A 159 15.58 -6.74 -4.33
N TYR A 160 16.22 -5.81 -3.63
CA TYR A 160 17.17 -6.13 -2.59
C TYR A 160 16.56 -6.98 -1.46
N GLN A 161 17.24 -8.03 -1.05
CA GLN A 161 16.72 -9.05 -0.14
C GLN A 161 16.27 -8.51 1.23
N LEU A 162 16.91 -7.44 1.75
CA LEU A 162 16.56 -6.83 3.03
C LEU A 162 15.69 -5.59 2.90
N SER A 163 15.23 -5.21 1.70
CA SER A 163 14.42 -4.02 1.44
C SER A 163 13.20 -3.95 2.36
N GLY A 164 12.44 -5.03 2.50
CA GLY A 164 11.26 -5.08 3.38
C GLY A 164 11.60 -4.86 4.86
N SER A 165 12.71 -5.41 5.36
CA SER A 165 13.17 -5.19 6.74
C SER A 165 13.64 -3.76 6.95
N LEU A 166 14.30 -3.19 5.94
CA LEU A 166 14.77 -1.81 5.94
C LEU A 166 13.59 -0.83 5.90
N SER A 167 12.66 -1.03 4.97
CA SER A 167 11.45 -0.23 4.82
C SER A 167 10.61 -0.24 6.12
N ALA A 168 10.39 -1.40 6.73
CA ALA A 168 9.71 -1.52 8.03
C ALA A 168 10.42 -0.79 9.18
N ARG A 169 11.74 -0.63 9.11
CA ARG A 169 12.51 0.13 10.11
C ARG A 169 12.46 1.63 9.84
N VAL A 170 12.65 2.03 8.58
CA VAL A 170 12.59 3.43 8.14
C VAL A 170 11.21 4.03 8.38
N SER A 171 10.13 3.27 8.15
CA SER A 171 8.75 3.74 8.35
C SER A 171 8.49 4.28 9.77
N ARG A 172 9.19 3.76 10.79
CA ARG A 172 9.05 4.24 12.18
C ARG A 172 9.59 5.65 12.40
N TYR A 173 10.45 6.13 11.51
CA TYR A 173 11.06 7.45 11.59
C TYR A 173 10.45 8.46 10.63
N THR A 174 9.46 8.09 9.81
CA THR A 174 8.86 8.99 8.82
C THR A 174 7.96 10.06 9.42
N THR A 175 7.25 9.74 10.51
CA THR A 175 6.24 10.64 11.13
C THR A 175 6.75 12.05 11.41
N PRO A 176 7.92 12.28 12.04
CA PRO A 176 8.44 13.63 12.28
C PRO A 176 8.61 14.46 11.00
N PHE A 177 9.07 13.83 9.92
CA PHE A 177 9.32 14.49 8.63
C PHE A 177 8.02 14.80 7.88
N VAL A 178 7.04 13.89 7.96
CA VAL A 178 5.68 14.14 7.41
C VAL A 178 5.02 15.32 8.11
N LEU A 179 5.14 15.41 9.44
CA LEU A 179 4.58 16.53 10.20
C LEU A 179 5.35 17.83 9.96
N LEU A 180 6.66 17.77 9.79
CA LEU A 180 7.47 18.90 9.35
C LEU A 180 6.98 19.45 8.02
N ARG A 181 6.76 18.57 7.02
CA ARG A 181 6.20 18.95 5.72
C ARG A 181 4.84 19.62 5.87
N ASP A 182 3.93 19.05 6.67
CA ASP A 182 2.60 19.58 6.88
C ASP A 182 2.63 20.95 7.58
N ALA A 183 3.51 21.13 8.57
CA ALA A 183 3.72 22.40 9.26
C ALA A 183 4.25 23.48 8.31
N LEU A 184 5.26 23.11 7.49
CA LEU A 184 5.85 24.01 6.50
C LEU A 184 4.84 24.45 5.43
N LEU A 185 4.05 23.52 4.91
CA LEU A 185 3.04 23.82 3.90
C LEU A 185 1.93 24.75 4.42
N LYS A 186 1.60 24.67 5.71
CA LYS A 186 0.53 25.47 6.30
C LYS A 186 0.98 26.80 6.85
N GLU A 187 2.11 26.84 7.53
CA GLU A 187 2.58 28.01 8.29
C GLU A 187 3.79 28.70 7.63
N GLY A 188 4.33 28.08 6.58
CA GLY A 188 5.45 28.61 5.82
C GLY A 188 6.81 28.50 6.55
N ALA A 189 7.88 29.02 5.94
CA ALA A 189 9.24 28.91 6.45
C ALA A 189 9.52 29.73 7.74
N ALA A 190 8.60 30.60 8.13
CA ALA A 190 8.73 31.41 9.34
C ALA A 190 8.83 30.58 10.63
N ILE A 191 8.29 29.32 10.61
CA ILE A 191 8.35 28.40 11.76
C ILE A 191 9.78 28.06 12.18
N PHE A 192 10.77 28.17 11.28
CA PHE A 192 12.16 27.85 11.60
C PHE A 192 12.89 28.94 12.40
N ARG A 193 12.31 30.13 12.55
CA ARG A 193 12.96 31.25 13.26
C ARG A 193 13.14 30.98 14.75
N GLU A 194 12.19 30.29 15.36
CA GLU A 194 12.17 30.02 16.81
C GLU A 194 11.82 28.55 17.08
N LYS A 195 12.62 27.88 17.91
CA LYS A 195 12.42 26.48 18.30
C LYS A 195 11.05 26.21 18.93
N LEU A 196 10.52 27.17 19.69
CA LEU A 196 9.21 27.05 20.34
C LEU A 196 8.08 27.10 19.32
N VAL A 197 8.11 28.09 18.41
CA VAL A 197 7.13 28.23 17.33
C VAL A 197 7.14 26.98 16.43
N PHE A 198 8.32 26.48 16.09
CA PHE A 198 8.48 25.23 15.36
C PHE A 198 7.81 24.05 16.07
N ALA A 199 8.11 23.86 17.36
CA ALA A 199 7.54 22.74 18.14
C ALA A 199 6.00 22.83 18.20
N GLN A 200 5.44 24.03 18.37
CA GLN A 200 3.99 24.26 18.36
C GLN A 200 3.37 23.95 16.99
N ALA A 201 3.99 24.38 15.90
CA ALA A 201 3.52 24.12 14.53
C ALA A 201 3.48 22.60 14.23
N VAL A 202 4.53 21.86 14.64
CA VAL A 202 4.57 20.41 14.51
C VAL A 202 3.52 19.74 15.38
N ALA A 203 3.33 20.16 16.63
CA ALA A 203 2.31 19.64 17.53
C ALA A 203 0.88 19.87 16.98
N HIS A 204 0.60 21.06 16.44
CA HIS A 204 -0.67 21.35 15.77
C HIS A 204 -0.89 20.45 14.54
N SER A 205 0.16 20.18 13.77
CA SER A 205 0.08 19.27 12.61
C SER A 205 -0.18 17.83 13.05
N TYR A 206 0.43 17.40 14.16
CA TYR A 206 0.16 16.11 14.78
C TYR A 206 -1.30 15.98 15.21
N ALA A 207 -1.80 16.94 15.98
CA ALA A 207 -3.19 16.94 16.49
C ALA A 207 -4.21 16.87 15.34
N ARG A 208 -3.99 17.64 14.26
CA ARG A 208 -4.86 17.60 13.05
C ARG A 208 -4.85 16.23 12.37
N ARG A 209 -3.66 15.64 12.16
CA ARG A 209 -3.57 14.29 11.57
C ARG A 209 -4.21 13.25 12.46
N LEU A 210 -3.98 13.30 13.77
CA LEU A 210 -4.58 12.37 14.72
C LEU A 210 -6.11 12.43 14.68
N ALA A 211 -6.69 13.63 14.62
CA ALA A 211 -8.14 13.82 14.51
C ALA A 211 -8.67 13.21 13.18
N LYS A 212 -8.00 13.49 12.07
CA LYS A 212 -8.36 12.94 10.75
C LYS A 212 -8.24 11.41 10.70
N GLU A 213 -7.16 10.85 11.28
CA GLU A 213 -6.98 9.40 11.33
C GLU A 213 -8.02 8.72 12.24
N LYS A 214 -8.41 9.36 13.34
CA LYS A 214 -9.49 8.87 14.21
C LYS A 214 -10.82 8.77 13.45
N GLU A 215 -11.18 9.79 12.70
CA GLU A 215 -12.40 9.81 11.88
C GLU A 215 -12.34 8.75 10.77
N ARG A 216 -11.19 8.68 10.06
CA ARG A 216 -10.95 7.70 9.00
C ARG A 216 -11.06 6.28 9.52
N LEU A 217 -10.45 5.98 10.67
CA LEU A 217 -10.51 4.65 11.29
C LEU A 217 -11.93 4.27 11.71
N ALA A 218 -12.67 5.18 12.35
CA ALA A 218 -14.06 4.95 12.73
C ALA A 218 -14.93 4.62 11.50
N THR A 219 -14.77 5.40 10.43
CA THR A 219 -15.47 5.18 9.15
C THR A 219 -15.06 3.86 8.50
N ALA A 220 -13.76 3.56 8.43
CA ALA A 220 -13.24 2.33 7.85
C ALA A 220 -13.72 1.10 8.63
N ALA A 221 -13.73 1.17 9.95
CA ALA A 221 -14.22 0.12 10.83
C ALA A 221 -15.70 -0.19 10.63
N THR A 222 -16.53 0.86 10.60
CA THR A 222 -17.97 0.71 10.35
C THR A 222 -18.25 0.11 8.96
N ARG A 223 -17.57 0.60 7.93
CA ARG A 223 -17.69 0.07 6.56
C ARG A 223 -17.24 -1.39 6.49
N ALA A 224 -16.11 -1.74 7.13
CA ALA A 224 -15.61 -3.11 7.16
C ALA A 224 -16.58 -4.07 7.84
N LEU A 225 -17.19 -3.67 8.96
CA LEU A 225 -18.18 -4.47 9.67
C LEU A 225 -19.41 -4.74 8.80
N ILE A 226 -19.98 -3.68 8.19
CA ILE A 226 -21.15 -3.79 7.30
C ILE A 226 -20.81 -4.68 6.10
N TYR A 227 -19.65 -4.45 5.48
CA TYR A 227 -19.22 -5.21 4.31
C TYR A 227 -19.03 -6.69 4.62
N VAL A 228 -18.33 -7.03 5.71
CA VAL A 228 -18.12 -8.42 6.15
C VAL A 228 -19.46 -9.09 6.45
N PHE A 229 -20.37 -8.40 7.13
CA PHE A 229 -21.70 -8.94 7.43
C PHE A 229 -22.52 -9.21 6.16
N LEU A 230 -22.63 -8.23 5.25
CA LEU A 230 -23.39 -8.38 4.01
C LEU A 230 -22.80 -9.46 3.10
N THR A 231 -21.46 -9.44 2.91
CA THR A 231 -20.78 -10.44 2.07
C THR A 231 -20.98 -11.83 2.65
N LYS A 232 -20.86 -11.98 3.99
CA LYS A 232 -21.10 -13.27 4.65
C LYS A 232 -22.54 -13.72 4.49
N ALA A 233 -23.50 -12.82 4.65
CA ALA A 233 -24.91 -13.15 4.46
C ALA A 233 -25.17 -13.68 3.05
N VAL A 234 -24.74 -12.91 2.01
CA VAL A 234 -24.90 -13.31 0.61
C VAL A 234 -24.25 -14.67 0.32
N LEU A 235 -22.98 -14.83 0.72
CA LEU A 235 -22.27 -16.08 0.45
C LEU A 235 -22.82 -17.27 1.25
N SER A 236 -23.35 -17.05 2.44
CA SER A 236 -24.03 -18.12 3.20
C SER A 236 -25.30 -18.56 2.51
N PHE A 237 -26.16 -17.64 2.06
CA PHE A 237 -27.40 -17.99 1.36
C PHE A 237 -27.16 -18.57 -0.04
N ALA A 238 -26.18 -18.03 -0.77
CA ALA A 238 -25.89 -18.46 -2.15
C ALA A 238 -25.13 -19.78 -2.24
N PHE A 239 -24.22 -20.04 -1.30
CA PHE A 239 -23.29 -21.16 -1.41
C PHE A 239 -23.30 -22.10 -0.19
N GLU A 240 -23.21 -21.57 1.04
CA GLU A 240 -23.03 -22.37 2.24
C GLU A 240 -24.29 -23.23 2.53
N ILE A 241 -25.46 -22.63 2.55
CA ILE A 241 -26.74 -23.31 2.79
C ILE A 241 -27.01 -24.36 1.70
N PRO A 242 -26.99 -24.04 0.39
CA PRO A 242 -27.20 -25.03 -0.65
C PRO A 242 -26.17 -26.17 -0.62
N ALA A 243 -24.90 -25.87 -0.37
CA ALA A 243 -23.85 -26.89 -0.31
C ALA A 243 -24.04 -27.84 0.89
N GLU A 244 -24.34 -27.33 2.08
CA GLU A 244 -24.61 -28.15 3.28
C GLU A 244 -25.85 -29.03 3.06
N GLN A 245 -26.89 -28.46 2.48
CA GLN A 245 -28.13 -29.22 2.18
C GLN A 245 -27.89 -30.30 1.13
N PHE A 246 -27.19 -30.01 0.06
CA PHE A 246 -26.96 -30.94 -1.03
C PHE A 246 -25.94 -32.04 -0.70
N ILE A 247 -24.83 -31.69 0.01
CA ILE A 247 -23.74 -32.61 0.29
C ILE A 247 -24.03 -33.44 1.56
N TYR A 248 -24.59 -32.81 2.60
CA TYR A 248 -24.76 -33.43 3.93
C TYR A 248 -26.21 -33.66 4.35
N GLY A 249 -27.17 -33.35 3.46
CA GLY A 249 -28.61 -33.64 3.67
C GLY A 249 -29.30 -32.70 4.68
N GLY A 250 -28.65 -31.64 5.13
CA GLY A 250 -29.23 -30.66 6.04
C GLY A 250 -28.23 -29.70 6.65
N ILE A 251 -28.76 -28.58 7.16
CA ILE A 251 -27.96 -27.53 7.81
C ILE A 251 -27.79 -27.87 9.28
N ARG A 252 -26.56 -27.81 9.78
CA ARG A 252 -26.26 -27.94 11.20
C ARG A 252 -26.31 -26.57 11.86
N GLU A 253 -27.31 -26.33 12.71
CA GLU A 253 -27.64 -25.02 13.27
C GLU A 253 -26.46 -24.35 14.01
N ILE A 254 -25.82 -25.09 14.94
CA ILE A 254 -24.71 -24.56 15.75
C ILE A 254 -23.49 -24.22 14.88
N PRO A 255 -22.97 -25.10 14.02
CA PRO A 255 -21.90 -24.79 13.08
C PRO A 255 -22.22 -23.59 12.17
N PHE A 256 -23.43 -23.56 11.61
CA PHE A 256 -23.87 -22.45 10.77
C PHE A 256 -23.87 -21.12 11.52
N LEU A 257 -24.44 -21.09 12.72
CA LEU A 257 -24.52 -19.88 13.54
C LEU A 257 -23.12 -19.35 13.91
N ILE A 258 -22.21 -20.25 14.33
CA ILE A 258 -20.83 -19.89 14.63
C ILE A 258 -20.16 -19.34 13.38
N ASN A 259 -20.29 -20.05 12.25
CA ASN A 259 -19.66 -19.66 10.98
C ASN A 259 -20.21 -18.33 10.46
N PHE A 260 -21.47 -18.02 10.74
CA PHE A 260 -22.11 -16.76 10.33
C PHE A 260 -21.73 -15.57 11.20
N ILE A 261 -21.72 -15.76 12.54
CA ILE A 261 -21.50 -14.67 13.50
C ILE A 261 -20.00 -14.37 13.71
N PHE A 262 -19.15 -15.40 13.68
CA PHE A 262 -17.75 -15.26 14.06
C PHE A 262 -16.98 -14.23 13.21
N PRO A 263 -17.06 -14.19 11.87
CA PRO A 263 -16.33 -13.21 11.07
C PRO A 263 -16.71 -11.75 11.36
N PRO A 264 -17.98 -11.35 11.43
CA PRO A 264 -18.37 -10.00 11.86
C PRO A 264 -17.93 -9.67 13.29
N LEU A 265 -18.03 -10.63 14.21
CA LEU A 265 -17.56 -10.45 15.59
C LEU A 265 -16.04 -10.25 15.64
N LEU A 266 -15.29 -11.01 14.85
CA LEU A 266 -13.84 -10.91 14.78
C LEU A 266 -13.41 -9.53 14.28
N ILE A 267 -13.98 -9.00 13.20
CA ILE A 267 -13.62 -7.65 12.70
C ILE A 267 -14.00 -6.59 13.72
N PHE A 268 -15.12 -6.72 14.42
CA PHE A 268 -15.51 -5.83 15.50
C PHE A 268 -14.47 -5.82 16.64
N LEU A 269 -14.04 -7.00 17.13
CA LEU A 269 -13.02 -7.12 18.17
C LEU A 269 -11.67 -6.60 17.72
N LEU A 270 -11.26 -6.87 16.46
CA LEU A 270 -10.03 -6.32 15.88
C LEU A 270 -10.08 -4.80 15.86
N THR A 271 -11.20 -4.21 15.49
CA THR A 271 -11.40 -2.77 15.46
C THR A 271 -11.29 -2.14 16.85
N LEU A 272 -11.92 -2.76 17.87
CA LEU A 272 -11.81 -2.30 19.26
C LEU A 272 -10.37 -2.38 19.80
N SER A 273 -9.55 -3.27 19.25
CA SER A 273 -8.14 -3.42 19.64
C SER A 273 -7.23 -2.31 19.09
N ILE A 274 -7.71 -1.47 18.17
CA ILE A 274 -6.93 -0.37 17.58
C ILE A 274 -6.75 0.75 18.61
N LYS A 275 -5.51 0.91 19.07
CA LYS A 275 -5.14 2.00 19.97
C LYS A 275 -4.49 3.13 19.18
N LEU A 276 -5.08 4.31 19.26
CA LEU A 276 -4.45 5.51 18.75
C LEU A 276 -3.30 5.96 19.67
N PRO A 277 -2.24 6.55 19.10
CA PRO A 277 -1.10 7.00 19.89
C PRO A 277 -1.50 8.14 20.84
N GLY A 278 -1.03 8.07 22.08
CA GLY A 278 -1.30 9.04 23.13
C GLY A 278 -0.31 10.22 23.13
N ARG A 279 -0.42 11.06 24.16
CA ARG A 279 0.39 12.28 24.36
C ARG A 279 1.90 12.00 24.41
N GLU A 280 2.31 10.90 24.98
CA GLU A 280 3.74 10.48 25.02
C GLU A 280 4.34 10.35 23.62
N ASN A 281 3.55 9.83 22.66
CA ASN A 281 4.01 9.71 21.26
C ASN A 281 4.09 11.09 20.59
N GLU A 282 3.16 12.00 20.88
CA GLU A 282 3.21 13.39 20.40
C GLU A 282 4.51 14.09 20.83
N GLU A 283 4.83 14.01 22.12
CA GLU A 283 6.05 14.61 22.69
C GLU A 283 7.33 14.04 22.04
N ARG A 284 7.36 12.74 21.80
CA ARG A 284 8.48 12.06 21.10
C ARG A 284 8.62 12.49 19.66
N VAL A 285 7.50 12.60 18.93
CA VAL A 285 7.49 12.99 17.52
C VAL A 285 7.93 14.45 17.37
N VAL A 286 7.42 15.36 18.22
CA VAL A 286 7.83 16.77 18.23
C VAL A 286 9.30 16.92 18.59
N SER A 287 9.78 16.16 19.58
CA SER A 287 11.21 16.14 19.93
C SER A 287 12.08 15.65 18.77
N ALA A 288 11.66 14.58 18.08
CA ALA A 288 12.39 14.06 16.92
C ALA A 288 12.41 15.04 15.74
N ALA A 289 11.29 15.70 15.45
CA ALA A 289 11.24 16.74 14.42
C ALA A 289 12.18 17.92 14.74
N ARG A 290 12.22 18.34 16.02
CA ARG A 290 13.13 19.37 16.49
C ARG A 290 14.60 18.94 16.37
N GLU A 291 14.92 17.72 16.78
CA GLU A 291 16.25 17.15 16.63
C GLU A 291 16.68 17.09 15.17
N ALA A 292 15.80 16.68 14.27
CA ALA A 292 16.11 16.57 12.84
C ALA A 292 16.50 17.93 12.23
N VAL A 293 15.89 19.02 12.68
CA VAL A 293 16.11 20.37 12.16
C VAL A 293 17.25 21.09 12.88
N TYR A 294 17.30 21.00 14.21
CA TYR A 294 18.25 21.79 15.03
C TYR A 294 19.41 20.98 15.61
N GLY A 295 19.41 19.66 15.45
CA GLY A 295 20.49 18.79 15.92
C GLY A 295 20.53 18.58 17.44
N ASP A 296 19.49 19.01 18.19
CA ASP A 296 19.44 18.97 19.65
C ASP A 296 18.60 17.81 20.18
N GLY A 297 19.12 16.59 20.18
CA GLY A 297 18.38 15.44 20.70
C GLY A 297 19.19 14.15 20.70
N LYS A 298 18.51 13.04 21.01
CA LYS A 298 19.12 11.69 21.07
C LYS A 298 18.29 10.63 20.34
N VAL A 299 17.26 11.02 19.61
CA VAL A 299 16.35 10.08 18.91
C VAL A 299 17.09 9.39 17.75
N PHE A 300 17.85 10.19 16.99
CA PHE A 300 18.67 9.72 15.86
C PHE A 300 20.14 9.45 16.27
N SER A 301 20.40 9.16 17.57
CA SER A 301 21.75 8.95 18.03
C SER A 301 22.26 7.55 17.72
N GLU A 302 23.59 7.42 17.60
CA GLU A 302 24.25 6.13 17.41
C GLU A 302 24.03 5.15 18.60
N GLN A 303 23.73 5.68 19.80
CA GLN A 303 23.39 4.86 20.98
C GLN A 303 22.11 4.04 20.78
N ASN A 304 21.19 4.52 19.94
CA ASN A 304 19.94 3.85 19.56
C ASN A 304 20.03 3.15 18.21
N ARG A 305 21.22 2.97 17.67
CA ARG A 305 21.47 2.42 16.35
C ARG A 305 20.95 0.99 16.22
N VAL A 306 20.14 0.74 15.22
CA VAL A 306 19.61 -0.58 14.91
C VAL A 306 20.34 -1.14 13.70
N GLU A 307 20.98 -2.29 13.92
CA GLU A 307 21.62 -3.03 12.85
C GLU A 307 20.62 -3.93 12.11
N ILE A 308 20.58 -3.78 10.78
CA ILE A 308 19.83 -4.66 9.88
C ILE A 308 20.86 -5.52 9.15
N LYS A 309 20.79 -6.82 9.38
CA LYS A 309 21.71 -7.79 8.80
C LYS A 309 20.98 -9.02 8.27
N LYS A 310 21.60 -9.67 7.30
CA LYS A 310 21.13 -10.94 6.74
C LYS A 310 21.14 -12.01 7.81
N ARG A 311 20.03 -12.71 7.97
CA ARG A 311 19.93 -13.86 8.87
C ARG A 311 20.71 -15.02 8.30
N GLY A 312 21.48 -15.70 9.13
CA GLY A 312 22.16 -16.94 8.73
C GLY A 312 21.16 -18.04 8.37
N PRO A 313 21.52 -18.97 7.46
CA PRO A 313 20.61 -20.02 6.99
C PRO A 313 20.06 -20.89 8.13
N GLY A 314 20.85 -21.18 9.15
CA GLY A 314 20.41 -21.97 10.31
C GLY A 314 19.27 -21.28 11.08
N LEU A 315 19.38 -19.98 11.34
CA LEU A 315 18.33 -19.22 12.02
C LEU A 315 17.06 -19.13 11.14
N ALA A 316 17.23 -18.97 9.83
CA ALA A 316 16.10 -18.93 8.90
C ALA A 316 15.32 -20.25 8.89
N ILE A 317 16.01 -21.40 8.87
CA ILE A 317 15.40 -22.72 8.95
C ILE A 317 14.69 -22.92 10.28
N THR A 318 15.33 -22.56 11.41
CA THR A 318 14.72 -22.66 12.74
C THR A 318 13.43 -21.84 12.83
N LEU A 319 13.46 -20.59 12.38
CA LEU A 319 12.26 -19.72 12.39
C LEU A 319 11.16 -20.28 11.47
N PHE A 320 11.52 -20.82 10.31
CA PHE A 320 10.57 -21.45 9.41
C PHE A 320 9.94 -22.70 10.06
N THR A 321 10.73 -23.54 10.72
CA THR A 321 10.23 -24.74 11.42
C THR A 321 9.27 -24.36 12.56
N ILE A 322 9.61 -23.35 13.37
CA ILE A 322 8.73 -22.84 14.42
C ILE A 322 7.42 -22.32 13.81
N TYR A 323 7.50 -21.56 12.73
CA TYR A 323 6.33 -21.05 12.02
C TYR A 323 5.45 -22.17 11.47
N LEU A 324 6.05 -23.19 10.84
CA LEU A 324 5.32 -24.35 10.32
C LEU A 324 4.64 -25.15 11.44
N ALA A 325 5.35 -25.39 12.54
CA ALA A 325 4.79 -26.05 13.71
C ALA A 325 3.60 -25.27 14.31
N ALA A 326 3.74 -23.94 14.45
CA ALA A 326 2.66 -23.07 14.88
C ALA A 326 1.45 -23.13 13.94
N PHE A 327 1.69 -23.11 12.62
CA PHE A 327 0.64 -23.24 11.60
C PHE A 327 -0.15 -24.56 11.78
N ILE A 328 0.56 -25.69 11.88
CA ILE A 328 -0.08 -27.01 12.05
C ILE A 328 -0.85 -27.07 13.37
N LEU A 329 -0.27 -26.55 14.45
CA LEU A 329 -0.88 -26.60 15.78
C LEU A 329 -2.15 -25.74 15.86
N ILE A 330 -2.12 -24.53 15.28
CA ILE A 330 -3.27 -23.61 15.29
C ILE A 330 -4.37 -24.12 14.37
N PHE A 331 -4.08 -24.44 13.10
CA PHE A 331 -5.09 -24.93 12.17
C PHE A 331 -5.60 -26.32 12.58
N GLY A 332 -4.73 -27.22 13.02
CA GLY A 332 -5.10 -28.54 13.51
C GLY A 332 -5.95 -28.48 14.79
N GLY A 333 -5.54 -27.67 15.76
CA GLY A 333 -6.30 -27.47 17.01
C GLY A 333 -7.67 -26.86 16.79
N VAL A 334 -7.77 -25.80 15.95
CA VAL A 334 -9.05 -25.20 15.60
C VAL A 334 -9.92 -26.19 14.82
N SER A 335 -9.37 -26.92 13.83
CA SER A 335 -10.11 -27.95 13.08
C SER A 335 -10.66 -29.04 14.03
N TYR A 336 -9.84 -29.51 14.97
CA TYR A 336 -10.28 -30.48 15.96
C TYR A 336 -11.43 -29.93 16.82
N GLY A 337 -11.31 -28.70 17.33
CA GLY A 337 -12.37 -28.04 18.09
C GLY A 337 -13.67 -27.89 17.30
N LEU A 338 -13.59 -27.43 16.05
CA LEU A 338 -14.75 -27.27 15.17
C LEU A 338 -15.40 -28.62 14.85
N THR A 339 -14.62 -29.68 14.63
CA THR A 339 -15.15 -31.05 14.46
C THR A 339 -15.92 -31.51 15.67
N LYS A 340 -15.44 -31.24 16.88
CA LYS A 340 -16.19 -31.53 18.14
C LYS A 340 -17.47 -30.75 18.28
N LEU A 341 -17.54 -29.53 17.71
CA LEU A 341 -18.76 -28.71 17.62
C LEU A 341 -19.71 -29.15 16.49
N GLY A 342 -19.39 -30.22 15.78
CA GLY A 342 -20.23 -30.79 14.73
C GLY A 342 -20.05 -30.14 13.35
N PHE A 343 -18.99 -29.38 13.10
CA PHE A 343 -18.72 -28.82 11.78
C PHE A 343 -18.46 -29.93 10.75
N THR A 344 -18.94 -29.70 9.52
CA THR A 344 -18.54 -30.49 8.36
C THR A 344 -17.15 -30.08 7.88
N PRO A 345 -16.42 -30.93 7.12
CA PRO A 345 -15.17 -30.53 6.49
C PRO A 345 -15.30 -29.27 5.61
N PHE A 346 -16.42 -29.12 4.91
CA PHE A 346 -16.74 -27.95 4.11
C PHE A 346 -16.95 -26.70 5.00
N GLY A 347 -17.72 -26.83 6.09
CA GLY A 347 -17.93 -25.77 7.07
C GLY A 347 -16.64 -25.31 7.74
N ILE A 348 -15.70 -26.24 8.06
CA ILE A 348 -14.36 -25.93 8.57
C ILE A 348 -13.55 -25.14 7.53
N GLY A 349 -13.58 -25.56 6.27
CA GLY A 349 -12.93 -24.85 5.18
C GLY A 349 -13.42 -23.40 5.02
N LEU A 350 -14.73 -23.21 5.06
CA LEU A 350 -15.35 -21.88 5.04
C LEU A 350 -14.99 -21.03 6.27
N PHE A 351 -14.95 -21.64 7.46
CA PHE A 351 -14.52 -20.96 8.69
C PHE A 351 -13.11 -20.40 8.54
N PHE A 352 -12.16 -21.20 8.08
CA PHE A 352 -10.79 -20.75 7.84
C PHE A 352 -10.70 -19.69 6.76
N PHE A 353 -11.43 -19.86 5.67
CA PHE A 353 -11.48 -18.90 4.56
C PHE A 353 -11.91 -17.51 5.05
N TYR A 354 -13.07 -17.41 5.70
CA TYR A 354 -13.59 -16.15 6.20
C TYR A 354 -12.73 -15.55 7.31
N THR A 355 -12.33 -16.38 8.29
CA THR A 355 -11.47 -15.94 9.40
C THR A 355 -10.15 -15.37 8.87
N SER A 356 -9.55 -16.02 7.88
CA SER A 356 -8.28 -15.56 7.29
C SER A 356 -8.42 -14.23 6.56
N ILE A 357 -9.47 -14.07 5.75
CA ILE A 357 -9.76 -12.81 5.04
C ILE A 357 -10.01 -11.68 6.05
N VAL A 358 -10.86 -11.92 7.04
CA VAL A 358 -11.23 -10.93 8.05
C VAL A 358 -10.03 -10.53 8.89
N THR A 359 -9.20 -11.50 9.30
CA THR A 359 -7.95 -11.24 10.04
C THR A 359 -6.99 -10.39 9.20
N TYR A 360 -6.82 -10.72 7.92
CA TYR A 360 -5.96 -9.95 7.01
C TYR A 360 -6.43 -8.50 6.87
N PHE A 361 -7.71 -8.27 6.58
CA PHE A 361 -8.24 -6.91 6.45
C PHE A 361 -8.25 -6.14 7.77
N GLY A 362 -8.63 -6.79 8.87
CA GLY A 362 -8.63 -6.16 10.19
C GLY A 362 -7.24 -5.72 10.65
N LEU A 363 -6.22 -6.56 10.42
CA LEU A 363 -4.85 -6.21 10.74
C LEU A 363 -4.28 -5.14 9.79
N LYS A 364 -4.69 -5.13 8.51
CA LYS A 364 -4.31 -4.07 7.58
C LYS A 364 -4.89 -2.71 7.99
N VAL A 365 -6.12 -2.67 8.47
CA VAL A 365 -6.73 -1.45 9.07
C VAL A 365 -5.96 -1.02 10.33
N ARG A 366 -5.59 -1.98 11.19
CA ARG A 366 -4.77 -1.71 12.39
C ARG A 366 -3.39 -1.18 12.04
N GLU A 367 -2.74 -1.70 10.98
CA GLU A 367 -1.43 -1.24 10.52
C GLU A 367 -1.49 0.21 10.03
N SER A 368 -2.51 0.58 9.28
CA SER A 368 -2.73 1.98 8.86
C SER A 368 -2.79 2.94 10.04
N SER A 369 -3.33 2.53 11.19
CA SER A 369 -3.37 3.38 12.41
C SER A 369 -1.99 3.61 13.04
N ARG A 370 -0.99 2.79 12.71
CA ARG A 370 0.38 2.89 13.23
C ARG A 370 1.25 3.91 12.49
N GLU A 371 0.78 4.50 11.40
CA GLU A 371 1.55 5.51 10.64
C GLU A 371 1.97 6.72 11.48
N LEU A 372 1.22 7.06 12.53
CA LEU A 372 1.57 8.15 13.46
C LEU A 372 2.41 7.70 14.66
N VAL A 373 2.69 6.41 14.80
CA VAL A 373 3.42 5.86 15.94
C VAL A 373 4.91 5.79 15.62
N MET A 374 5.69 6.65 16.26
CA MET A 374 7.14 6.69 16.08
C MET A 374 7.86 5.59 16.88
N VAL A 375 7.43 5.35 18.11
CA VAL A 375 8.01 4.31 18.97
C VAL A 375 6.89 3.41 19.46
N GLY A 376 7.01 2.11 19.19
CA GLY A 376 6.07 1.13 19.71
C GLY A 376 6.00 1.21 21.23
N GLY A 377 4.80 1.35 21.79
CA GLY A 377 4.56 1.15 23.19
C GLY A 377 5.04 -0.25 23.63
N LYS A 378 5.23 -0.48 24.93
CA LYS A 378 5.54 -1.80 25.45
C LYS A 378 4.50 -2.80 24.97
N GLU A 379 4.90 -3.75 24.16
CA GLU A 379 4.00 -4.81 23.69
C GLU A 379 3.63 -5.68 24.89
N THR A 380 2.33 -5.80 25.13
CA THR A 380 1.82 -6.68 26.16
C THR A 380 1.96 -8.13 25.69
N LEU A 381 2.27 -9.07 26.59
CA LEU A 381 2.34 -10.50 26.25
C LEU A 381 1.08 -10.99 25.53
N ALA A 382 -0.10 -10.47 25.91
CA ALA A 382 -1.35 -10.78 25.23
C ALA A 382 -1.35 -10.37 23.76
N ASN A 383 -0.78 -9.21 23.41
CA ASN A 383 -0.65 -8.77 22.02
C ASN A 383 0.31 -9.67 21.23
N LEU A 384 1.43 -10.08 21.85
CA LEU A 384 2.40 -10.99 21.21
C LEU A 384 1.77 -12.36 20.93
N VAL A 385 1.02 -12.92 21.88
CA VAL A 385 0.29 -14.18 21.68
C VAL A 385 -0.77 -14.04 20.61
N PHE A 386 -1.54 -12.95 20.64
CA PHE A 386 -2.53 -12.68 19.61
C PHE A 386 -1.90 -12.55 18.22
N ASP A 387 -0.86 -11.74 18.08
CA ASP A 387 -0.16 -11.53 16.81
C ASP A 387 0.45 -12.86 16.32
N PHE A 388 0.99 -13.71 17.23
CA PHE A 388 1.49 -15.04 16.88
C PHE A 388 0.40 -15.98 16.37
N VAL A 389 -0.76 -16.03 17.04
CA VAL A 389 -1.93 -16.85 16.62
C VAL A 389 -2.51 -16.32 15.31
N ALA A 390 -2.50 -15.01 15.09
CA ALA A 390 -3.02 -14.39 13.88
C ALA A 390 -2.14 -14.61 12.63
N LEU A 391 -0.82 -14.90 12.80
CA LEU A 391 0.13 -15.04 11.68
C LEU A 391 -0.32 -16.05 10.61
N PRO A 392 -0.74 -17.31 10.94
CA PRO A 392 -1.21 -18.26 9.95
C PRO A 392 -2.42 -17.76 9.16
N PHE A 393 -3.41 -17.17 9.85
CA PHE A 393 -4.59 -16.60 9.22
C PHE A 393 -4.26 -15.41 8.33
N LEU A 394 -3.35 -14.55 8.78
CA LEU A 394 -2.86 -13.41 8.00
C LEU A 394 -2.19 -13.86 6.70
N LYS A 395 -1.35 -14.91 6.75
CA LYS A 395 -0.67 -15.44 5.56
C LYS A 395 -1.67 -16.04 4.57
N VAL A 396 -2.60 -16.86 5.06
CA VAL A 396 -3.67 -17.42 4.20
C VAL A 396 -4.53 -16.30 3.63
N GLY A 397 -4.96 -15.34 4.47
CA GLY A 397 -5.77 -14.20 4.05
C GLY A 397 -5.09 -13.34 3.00
N SER A 398 -3.77 -13.12 3.10
CA SER A 398 -3.01 -12.37 2.10
C SER A 398 -2.98 -13.08 0.74
N ILE A 399 -2.81 -14.40 0.73
CA ILE A 399 -2.80 -15.22 -0.50
C ILE A 399 -4.19 -15.20 -1.15
N VAL A 400 -5.23 -15.42 -0.34
CA VAL A 400 -6.62 -15.41 -0.81
C VAL A 400 -6.99 -14.02 -1.35
N SER A 401 -6.66 -12.95 -0.63
CA SER A 401 -6.91 -11.57 -1.07
C SER A 401 -6.21 -11.24 -2.39
N ALA A 402 -4.95 -11.64 -2.56
CA ALA A 402 -4.22 -11.46 -3.80
C ALA A 402 -4.82 -12.28 -4.97
N GLY A 403 -5.33 -13.48 -4.68
CA GLY A 403 -6.07 -14.30 -5.65
C GLY A 403 -7.38 -13.64 -6.06
N LEU A 404 -8.20 -13.23 -5.09
CA LEU A 404 -9.49 -12.58 -5.35
C LEU A 404 -9.35 -11.26 -6.13
N ALA A 405 -8.29 -10.48 -5.88
CA ALA A 405 -8.03 -9.24 -6.61
C ALA A 405 -7.82 -9.47 -8.12
N ARG A 406 -7.27 -10.65 -8.50
CA ARG A 406 -7.06 -11.01 -9.92
C ARG A 406 -8.37 -11.36 -10.64
N PHE A 407 -9.38 -11.84 -9.92
CA PHE A 407 -10.65 -12.30 -10.50
C PHE A 407 -11.75 -11.25 -10.52
N ASN A 408 -11.46 -10.01 -10.07
CA ASN A 408 -12.48 -8.95 -9.96
C ASN A 408 -13.80 -9.43 -9.32
N VAL A 409 -13.67 -10.20 -8.23
CA VAL A 409 -14.84 -10.84 -7.55
C VAL A 409 -15.88 -9.81 -7.14
N LEU A 410 -15.48 -8.58 -6.81
CA LEU A 410 -16.40 -7.48 -6.54
C LEU A 410 -17.22 -7.10 -7.76
N GLY A 411 -16.62 -7.09 -8.95
CA GLY A 411 -17.34 -6.92 -10.21
C GLY A 411 -18.36 -8.04 -10.43
N LEU A 412 -17.94 -9.30 -10.23
CA LEU A 412 -18.82 -10.45 -10.37
C LEU A 412 -20.01 -10.39 -9.40
N ILE A 413 -19.78 -10.02 -8.12
CA ILE A 413 -20.84 -9.87 -7.11
C ILE A 413 -21.75 -8.70 -7.49
N ALA A 414 -21.22 -7.58 -7.96
CA ALA A 414 -22.02 -6.45 -8.42
C ALA A 414 -22.91 -6.83 -9.62
N THR A 415 -22.35 -7.55 -10.60
CA THR A 415 -23.11 -8.08 -11.75
C THR A 415 -24.22 -9.02 -11.29
N LEU A 416 -23.94 -9.99 -10.40
CA LEU A 416 -24.92 -10.94 -9.94
C LEU A 416 -26.01 -10.34 -9.03
N LEU A 417 -25.67 -9.35 -8.19
CA LEU A 417 -26.60 -8.79 -7.20
C LEU A 417 -27.37 -7.57 -7.71
N VAL A 418 -26.78 -6.82 -8.63
CA VAL A 418 -27.37 -5.55 -9.12
C VAL A 418 -27.77 -5.67 -10.57
N GLU A 419 -26.88 -6.13 -11.42
CA GLU A 419 -27.09 -6.11 -12.87
C GLU A 419 -28.09 -7.17 -13.32
N ALA A 420 -27.99 -8.41 -12.82
CA ALA A 420 -28.92 -9.49 -13.20
C ALA A 420 -30.37 -9.24 -12.74
N PRO A 421 -30.67 -8.82 -11.48
CA PRO A 421 -32.03 -8.44 -11.10
C PRO A 421 -32.55 -7.23 -11.86
N LEU A 422 -31.67 -6.23 -12.14
CA LEU A 422 -32.05 -5.02 -12.86
C LEU A 422 -32.39 -5.33 -14.31
N GLN A 423 -31.62 -6.20 -14.98
CA GLN A 423 -31.93 -6.67 -16.35
C GLN A 423 -33.29 -7.35 -16.40
N THR A 424 -33.57 -8.26 -15.45
CA THR A 424 -34.86 -8.94 -15.38
C THR A 424 -36.02 -7.95 -15.18
N VAL A 425 -35.86 -6.92 -14.35
CA VAL A 425 -36.86 -5.88 -14.16
C VAL A 425 -37.06 -5.05 -15.44
N ILE A 426 -35.96 -4.70 -16.14
CA ILE A 426 -36.00 -3.97 -17.40
C ILE A 426 -36.73 -4.80 -18.47
N GLU A 427 -36.38 -6.08 -18.62
CA GLU A 427 -37.04 -6.99 -19.55
C GLU A 427 -38.57 -7.07 -19.31
N VAL A 428 -38.97 -7.26 -18.04
CA VAL A 428 -40.40 -7.27 -17.66
C VAL A 428 -41.09 -5.94 -17.98
N LEU A 429 -40.43 -4.82 -17.75
CA LEU A 429 -40.95 -3.49 -18.09
C LEU A 429 -41.06 -3.29 -19.61
N GLU A 430 -40.09 -3.74 -20.39
CA GLU A 430 -40.10 -3.66 -21.85
C GLU A 430 -41.22 -4.53 -22.43
N GLU A 431 -41.40 -5.77 -21.94
CA GLU A 431 -42.50 -6.64 -22.32
C GLU A 431 -43.86 -6.02 -21.97
N TRP A 432 -43.97 -5.42 -20.78
CA TRP A 432 -45.19 -4.74 -20.36
C TRP A 432 -45.53 -3.51 -21.24
N VAL A 433 -44.53 -2.71 -21.56
CA VAL A 433 -44.69 -1.55 -22.48
C VAL A 433 -45.07 -2.01 -23.89
N SER A 434 -44.48 -3.10 -24.37
CA SER A 434 -44.79 -3.70 -25.67
C SER A 434 -46.25 -4.21 -25.68
N PHE A 435 -46.66 -4.93 -24.67
CA PHE A 435 -48.03 -5.40 -24.50
C PHE A 435 -49.03 -4.26 -24.41
N ALA A 436 -48.73 -3.20 -23.68
CA ALA A 436 -49.60 -2.04 -23.55
C ALA A 436 -49.74 -1.30 -24.87
N ARG A 437 -48.68 -1.28 -25.72
CA ARG A 437 -48.72 -0.69 -27.05
C ARG A 437 -49.55 -1.53 -28.01
N GLU A 438 -49.37 -2.83 -28.02
CA GLU A 438 -50.16 -3.77 -28.82
C GLU A 438 -51.68 -3.66 -28.50
N LYS A 439 -52.05 -3.65 -27.21
CA LYS A 439 -53.42 -3.49 -26.77
C LYS A 439 -54.03 -2.13 -27.13
N LYS A 440 -53.23 -1.09 -27.22
CA LYS A 440 -53.68 0.22 -27.70
C LYS A 440 -53.98 0.22 -29.20
N GLU A 441 -53.16 -0.50 -29.99
CA GLU A 441 -53.35 -0.64 -31.44
C GLU A 441 -54.56 -1.49 -31.81
N GLU A 442 -54.91 -2.48 -30.94
CA GLU A 442 -56.12 -3.29 -31.09
C GLU A 442 -57.45 -2.50 -30.83
N LEU A 443 -57.36 -1.35 -30.15
CA LEU A 443 -58.52 -0.54 -29.76
C LEU A 443 -58.78 0.65 -30.76
N TYR A 444 -57.91 0.83 -31.73
CA TYR A 444 -58.07 1.81 -32.82
C TYR A 444 -58.19 1.12 -34.17
#